data_4206de93b50c1d1c88777d316aaf0bba
#
_entry.id   4206de93b50c1d1c88777d316aaf0bba
#
_cell.length_a   1.000
_cell.length_b   1.000
_cell.length_c   1.000
_cell.angle_alpha   90.00
_cell.angle_beta   90.00
_cell.angle_gamma   90.00
#
_symmetry.space_group_name_H-M   'P 1'
#
loop_
_entity.id
_entity.type
_entity.pdbx_description
1 polymer ?
#
loop_
_entity_poly.entity_id
_entity_poly.type
_entity_poly.pdbx_seq_one_letter_code
_entity_poly.pdbx_strand_id
1 'polypeptide(L)'
;MSHKFSELLKKYDVPVPRYTSYPTVPAWTQTPSKDQWTADIKKTLGPADSSWSMYLHIPFCETLCTFCGCNTIITKDHKKEFEYVDLILKELEIYLSQVPELTERPLKHIHLGGGTPTFLASEQLHRLMKQIFSSISRSESNFEASIEVDPRRTTYNQLKVLRDVGFNRVSLGVQDFNREVQSLINRIQPFEVTKKITDEARQLGFESVNFDLIYGLPKQSPEMMKVTLEKTIELRPDRIAFYSFALVPWIKPAQRLFSDDDLPQAEKKRELYEIARERFLEAGYLEVGMDHFALKSDRLFEARENGQLHRNFMGYTDKKTDLLLGLGVSSISESRRMFHQNEKLLPKYLNEVLQNVIPTHRGHMLTEQDAAQRAKILQLMTQYRLKIETPEEYLNLKENARDFLTENLISLSENELIVLKDGHPFLRNICALFDEHLPQNKNKKIFSQSI
;
A
#
# COMPACT_ATOMS: atom_id res chain seq x y z
N MET A 1 14.91 -24.76 -6.79
CA MET A 1 15.89 -23.64 -6.55
C MET A 1 17.32 -24.19 -6.60
N SER A 2 18.31 -23.39 -7.08
CA SER A 2 19.73 -23.80 -7.05
C SER A 2 20.31 -23.66 -5.63
N HIS A 3 21.36 -24.44 -5.31
CA HIS A 3 22.07 -24.35 -4.01
C HIS A 3 22.56 -22.92 -3.74
N LYS A 4 23.11 -22.25 -4.77
CA LYS A 4 23.58 -20.85 -4.68
C LYS A 4 22.43 -19.91 -4.24
N PHE A 5 21.24 -20.08 -4.79
CA PHE A 5 20.10 -19.22 -4.46
C PHE A 5 19.61 -19.44 -3.01
N SER A 6 19.63 -20.68 -2.51
CA SER A 6 19.33 -20.99 -1.09
C SER A 6 20.31 -20.32 -0.13
N GLU A 7 21.59 -20.22 -0.50
CA GLU A 7 22.59 -19.51 0.31
C GLU A 7 22.32 -17.99 0.32
N LEU A 8 21.94 -17.41 -0.83
CA LEU A 8 21.56 -16.01 -0.90
C LEU A 8 20.33 -15.69 -0.05
N LEU A 9 19.31 -16.56 -0.07
CA LEU A 9 18.14 -16.40 0.80
C LEU A 9 18.53 -16.37 2.28
N LYS A 10 19.39 -17.29 2.72
CA LYS A 10 19.87 -17.32 4.12
C LYS A 10 20.64 -16.06 4.49
N LYS A 11 21.47 -15.54 3.57
CA LYS A 11 22.28 -14.33 3.79
C LYS A 11 21.42 -13.07 3.88
N TYR A 12 20.43 -12.92 3.00
CA TYR A 12 19.67 -11.68 2.82
C TYR A 12 18.27 -11.70 3.42
N ASP A 13 17.78 -12.82 3.98
CA ASP A 13 16.51 -12.82 4.71
C ASP A 13 16.70 -12.18 6.11
N VAL A 14 16.82 -10.87 6.10
CA VAL A 14 17.03 -10.04 7.30
C VAL A 14 15.90 -9.02 7.42
N PRO A 15 15.63 -8.50 8.65
CA PRO A 15 14.60 -7.47 8.84
C PRO A 15 14.98 -6.17 8.12
N VAL A 16 14.22 -5.80 7.09
CA VAL A 16 14.34 -4.52 6.37
C VAL A 16 12.97 -3.95 6.03
N PRO A 17 12.85 -2.61 5.87
CA PRO A 17 11.60 -1.96 5.54
C PRO A 17 11.02 -2.41 4.20
N ARG A 18 9.71 -2.22 4.00
CA ARG A 18 9.04 -2.36 2.70
C ARG A 18 9.12 -1.11 1.83
N TYR A 19 9.70 -0.03 2.35
CA TYR A 19 9.87 1.26 1.67
C TYR A 19 8.61 1.77 0.98
N THR A 20 7.49 1.75 1.71
CA THR A 20 6.26 2.47 1.33
C THR A 20 6.36 3.97 1.64
N SER A 21 7.38 4.37 2.37
CA SER A 21 7.84 5.74 2.62
C SER A 21 9.33 5.73 2.94
N TYR A 22 9.99 6.87 2.78
CA TYR A 22 11.32 7.11 3.33
C TYR A 22 11.43 8.56 3.82
N PRO A 23 11.89 8.79 5.06
CA PRO A 23 12.13 7.79 6.11
C PRO A 23 10.90 6.95 6.44
N THR A 24 11.14 5.72 6.91
CA THR A 24 10.05 4.82 7.31
C THR A 24 9.38 5.27 8.59
N VAL A 25 8.11 4.93 8.78
CA VAL A 25 7.29 5.36 9.94
C VAL A 25 7.97 5.16 11.31
N PRO A 26 8.71 4.07 11.60
CA PRO A 26 9.44 3.93 12.86
C PRO A 26 10.57 4.96 13.07
N ALA A 27 11.09 5.53 11.99
CA ALA A 27 12.17 6.53 12.03
C ALA A 27 11.67 7.97 12.15
N TRP A 28 10.35 8.21 12.15
CA TRP A 28 9.79 9.56 12.25
C TRP A 28 10.00 10.14 13.65
N THR A 29 10.80 11.19 13.75
CA THR A 29 11.19 11.83 15.02
C THR A 29 10.88 13.31 15.07
N GLN A 30 10.58 13.96 13.93
CA GLN A 30 10.37 15.39 13.82
C GLN A 30 8.95 15.70 13.36
N THR A 31 7.98 15.51 14.26
CA THR A 31 6.58 15.80 13.97
C THR A 31 6.37 17.27 13.68
N PRO A 32 5.82 17.66 12.51
CA PRO A 32 5.49 19.05 12.22
C PRO A 32 4.36 19.53 13.15
N SER A 33 4.39 20.81 13.50
CA SER A 33 3.21 21.43 14.09
C SER A 33 2.08 21.54 13.05
N LYS A 34 0.85 21.75 13.50
CA LYS A 34 -0.32 21.90 12.62
C LYS A 34 -0.12 23.06 11.61
N ASP A 35 0.44 24.18 12.09
CA ASP A 35 0.74 25.33 11.24
C ASP A 35 1.85 25.04 10.22
N GLN A 36 2.89 24.32 10.62
CA GLN A 36 3.94 23.87 9.69
C GLN A 36 3.38 22.95 8.62
N TRP A 37 2.50 21.99 9.01
CA TRP A 37 1.86 21.08 8.09
C TRP A 37 0.97 21.79 7.08
N THR A 38 0.07 22.68 7.52
CA THR A 38 -0.80 23.45 6.61
C THR A 38 -0.04 24.42 5.72
N ALA A 39 1.02 25.05 6.25
CA ALA A 39 1.90 25.90 5.46
C ALA A 39 2.64 25.12 4.37
N ASP A 40 3.07 23.88 4.66
CA ASP A 40 3.72 23.03 3.68
C ASP A 40 2.75 22.55 2.60
N ILE A 41 1.49 22.22 2.95
CA ILE A 41 0.45 21.92 1.95
C ILE A 41 0.24 23.10 1.00
N LYS A 42 0.06 24.32 1.53
CA LYS A 42 -0.08 25.53 0.71
C LYS A 42 1.09 25.72 -0.25
N LYS A 43 2.32 25.57 0.26
CA LYS A 43 3.53 25.66 -0.56
C LYS A 43 3.58 24.56 -1.63
N THR A 44 3.21 23.34 -1.28
CA THR A 44 3.19 22.18 -2.19
C THR A 44 2.18 22.37 -3.32
N LEU A 45 1.00 22.90 -3.02
CA LEU A 45 -0.08 23.16 -3.97
C LEU A 45 -0.05 24.55 -4.61
N GLY A 46 0.91 25.42 -4.23
CA GLY A 46 1.07 26.76 -4.80
C GLY A 46 1.25 26.79 -6.32
N PRO A 47 2.12 25.95 -6.92
CA PRO A 47 2.28 25.90 -8.38
C PRO A 47 0.95 25.56 -9.09
N ALA A 48 0.68 26.22 -10.22
CA ALA A 48 -0.59 26.10 -10.95
C ALA A 48 -0.83 24.68 -11.52
N ASP A 49 0.24 23.95 -11.82
CA ASP A 49 0.24 22.59 -12.35
C ASP A 49 0.24 21.49 -11.27
N SER A 50 0.26 21.90 -9.99
CA SER A 50 0.23 20.96 -8.88
C SER A 50 -1.10 20.22 -8.80
N SER A 51 -1.06 19.04 -8.20
CA SER A 51 -2.22 18.17 -8.05
C SER A 51 -2.12 17.34 -6.77
N TRP A 52 -3.25 16.75 -6.36
CA TRP A 52 -3.29 16.00 -5.13
C TRP A 52 -4.12 14.72 -5.21
N SER A 53 -3.90 13.85 -4.24
CA SER A 53 -4.65 12.63 -3.99
C SER A 53 -5.24 12.64 -2.60
N MET A 54 -6.34 11.92 -2.41
CA MET A 54 -7.00 11.76 -1.12
C MET A 54 -7.05 10.28 -0.72
N TYR A 55 -6.74 10.00 0.53
CA TYR A 55 -6.96 8.71 1.16
C TYR A 55 -7.97 8.83 2.29
N LEU A 56 -9.00 8.01 2.28
CA LEU A 56 -10.00 7.94 3.36
C LEU A 56 -9.81 6.63 4.13
N HIS A 57 -9.52 6.72 5.42
CA HIS A 57 -9.40 5.55 6.29
C HIS A 57 -10.71 5.24 6.99
N ILE A 58 -11.34 4.11 6.65
CA ILE A 58 -12.53 3.60 7.33
C ILE A 58 -12.08 2.44 8.23
N PRO A 59 -12.03 2.63 9.58
CA PRO A 59 -11.37 1.67 10.46
C PRO A 59 -12.21 0.44 10.79
N PHE A 60 -13.49 0.41 10.44
CA PHE A 60 -14.41 -0.60 10.94
C PHE A 60 -14.32 -1.92 10.19
N CYS A 61 -14.36 -3.03 10.96
CA CYS A 61 -14.57 -4.39 10.49
C CYS A 61 -15.52 -5.11 11.43
N GLU A 62 -16.35 -6.03 10.92
CA GLU A 62 -17.21 -6.84 11.78
C GLU A 62 -16.49 -8.03 12.41
N THR A 63 -15.39 -8.50 11.81
CA THR A 63 -14.60 -9.64 12.27
C THR A 63 -13.11 -9.33 12.16
N LEU A 64 -12.34 -9.83 13.12
CA LEU A 64 -10.88 -9.71 13.13
C LEU A 64 -10.26 -10.85 12.31
N CYS A 65 -9.61 -10.52 11.20
CA CYS A 65 -8.72 -11.45 10.51
C CYS A 65 -7.37 -11.49 11.23
N THR A 66 -6.86 -12.68 11.53
CA THR A 66 -5.67 -12.84 12.39
C THR A 66 -4.36 -12.39 11.73
N PHE A 67 -4.32 -12.29 10.40
CA PHE A 67 -3.17 -11.79 9.66
C PHE A 67 -3.09 -10.26 9.57
N CYS A 68 -4.19 -9.55 9.88
CA CYS A 68 -4.38 -8.16 9.52
C CYS A 68 -3.39 -7.20 10.22
N GLY A 69 -2.72 -6.36 9.41
CA GLY A 69 -1.81 -5.31 9.85
C GLY A 69 -2.45 -3.91 9.97
N CYS A 70 -3.69 -3.71 9.53
CA CYS A 70 -4.33 -2.40 9.48
C CYS A 70 -4.73 -1.87 10.87
N ASN A 71 -4.91 -0.55 10.98
CA ASN A 71 -5.54 0.06 12.16
C ASN A 71 -7.06 -0.14 12.06
N THR A 72 -7.59 -1.10 12.81
CA THR A 72 -8.99 -1.53 12.71
C THR A 72 -9.71 -1.47 14.03
N ILE A 73 -11.01 -1.24 13.97
CA ILE A 73 -11.94 -1.27 15.09
C ILE A 73 -12.98 -2.36 14.80
N ILE A 74 -12.95 -3.43 15.59
CA ILE A 74 -13.90 -4.53 15.42
C ILE A 74 -15.22 -4.19 16.09
N THR A 75 -16.27 -4.09 15.29
CA THR A 75 -17.62 -3.76 15.76
C THR A 75 -18.68 -4.27 14.79
N LYS A 76 -19.87 -4.60 15.33
CA LYS A 76 -21.09 -4.86 14.56
C LYS A 76 -22.11 -3.74 14.70
N ASP A 77 -21.74 -2.69 15.42
CA ASP A 77 -22.62 -1.53 15.63
C ASP A 77 -22.48 -0.56 14.46
N HIS A 78 -23.34 -0.71 13.47
CA HIS A 78 -23.41 0.13 12.28
C HIS A 78 -23.86 1.58 12.56
N LYS A 79 -24.37 1.90 13.75
CA LYS A 79 -24.68 3.30 14.10
C LYS A 79 -23.43 4.18 14.12
N LYS A 80 -22.25 3.57 14.35
CA LYS A 80 -20.97 4.30 14.35
C LYS A 80 -20.60 4.88 12.99
N GLU A 81 -21.16 4.37 11.90
CA GLU A 81 -20.87 4.90 10.57
C GLU A 81 -21.34 6.35 10.40
N PHE A 82 -22.47 6.73 11.00
CA PHE A 82 -23.04 8.08 10.88
C PHE A 82 -22.12 9.12 11.49
N GLU A 83 -21.74 8.93 12.75
CA GLU A 83 -20.82 9.81 13.46
C GLU A 83 -19.45 9.87 12.74
N TYR A 84 -18.96 8.75 12.27
CA TYR A 84 -17.65 8.70 11.63
C TYR A 84 -17.62 9.39 10.27
N VAL A 85 -18.67 9.28 9.49
CA VAL A 85 -18.82 10.04 8.23
C VAL A 85 -18.87 11.54 8.52
N ASP A 86 -19.61 11.97 9.55
CA ASP A 86 -19.64 13.37 9.98
C ASP A 86 -18.24 13.87 10.37
N LEU A 87 -17.46 13.06 11.08
CA LEU A 87 -16.09 13.40 11.47
C LEU A 87 -15.15 13.55 10.27
N ILE A 88 -15.20 12.65 9.28
CA ILE A 88 -14.39 12.78 8.06
C ILE A 88 -14.74 14.06 7.30
N LEU A 89 -16.03 14.36 7.16
CA LEU A 89 -16.49 15.56 6.49
C LEU A 89 -16.08 16.84 7.23
N LYS A 90 -16.15 16.79 8.56
CA LYS A 90 -15.68 17.88 9.42
C LYS A 90 -14.18 18.07 9.32
N GLU A 91 -13.40 17.00 9.30
CA GLU A 91 -11.94 17.07 9.10
C GLU A 91 -11.61 17.70 7.74
N LEU A 92 -12.32 17.29 6.67
CA LEU A 92 -12.15 17.92 5.36
C LEU A 92 -12.46 19.43 5.41
N GLU A 93 -13.56 19.83 6.05
CA GLU A 93 -13.92 21.24 6.23
C GLU A 93 -12.81 22.03 6.92
N ILE A 94 -12.18 21.47 7.97
CA ILE A 94 -11.04 22.08 8.66
C ILE A 94 -9.88 22.31 7.68
N TYR A 95 -9.53 21.33 6.86
CA TYR A 95 -8.48 21.48 5.86
C TYR A 95 -8.84 22.52 4.80
N LEU A 96 -10.05 22.49 4.25
CA LEU A 96 -10.49 23.43 3.20
C LEU A 96 -10.51 24.87 3.71
N SER A 97 -10.86 25.08 4.98
CA SER A 97 -10.86 26.42 5.59
C SER A 97 -9.44 26.99 5.80
N GLN A 98 -8.46 26.11 6.03
CA GLN A 98 -7.08 26.50 6.28
C GLN A 98 -6.20 26.50 5.02
N VAL A 99 -6.56 25.72 4.00
CA VAL A 99 -5.80 25.47 2.77
C VAL A 99 -6.72 25.60 1.56
N PRO A 100 -7.04 26.81 1.09
CA PRO A 100 -7.91 27.04 -0.07
C PRO A 100 -7.41 26.36 -1.35
N GLU A 101 -6.10 26.18 -1.50
CA GLU A 101 -5.46 25.53 -2.64
C GLU A 101 -6.03 24.11 -2.91
N LEU A 102 -6.55 23.43 -1.89
CA LEU A 102 -7.22 22.12 -2.05
C LEU A 102 -8.49 22.21 -2.91
N THR A 103 -9.16 23.35 -2.97
CA THR A 103 -10.32 23.56 -3.86
C THR A 103 -9.91 24.03 -5.25
N GLU A 104 -8.76 24.70 -5.38
CA GLU A 104 -8.26 25.27 -6.62
C GLU A 104 -7.48 24.26 -7.47
N ARG A 105 -6.82 23.31 -6.83
CA ARG A 105 -5.98 22.31 -7.51
C ARG A 105 -6.76 21.00 -7.72
N PRO A 106 -6.58 20.33 -8.87
CA PRO A 106 -7.37 19.15 -9.18
C PRO A 106 -7.00 17.95 -8.30
N LEU A 107 -8.03 17.31 -7.73
CA LEU A 107 -7.92 15.97 -7.18
C LEU A 107 -7.79 14.97 -8.33
N LYS A 108 -6.67 14.23 -8.40
CA LYS A 108 -6.42 13.21 -9.44
C LYS A 108 -6.80 11.80 -9.01
N HIS A 109 -6.75 11.52 -7.71
CA HIS A 109 -7.03 10.19 -7.19
C HIS A 109 -7.69 10.28 -5.82
N ILE A 110 -8.69 9.44 -5.59
CA ILE A 110 -9.25 9.18 -4.26
C ILE A 110 -9.26 7.66 -3.99
N HIS A 111 -8.86 7.28 -2.78
CA HIS A 111 -8.84 5.89 -2.35
C HIS A 111 -9.51 5.73 -0.99
N LEU A 112 -10.46 4.80 -0.91
CA LEU A 112 -11.09 4.38 0.34
C LEU A 112 -10.47 3.05 0.78
N GLY A 113 -9.85 3.03 1.96
CA GLY A 113 -9.21 1.84 2.50
C GLY A 113 -9.29 1.74 4.02
N GLY A 114 -8.49 0.86 4.60
CA GLY A 114 -8.32 0.74 6.05
C GLY A 114 -8.78 -0.57 6.66
N GLY A 115 -9.90 -0.59 7.35
CA GLY A 115 -10.56 -1.80 7.84
C GLY A 115 -11.37 -2.45 6.71
N THR A 116 -12.60 -1.99 6.55
CA THR A 116 -13.50 -2.40 5.46
C THR A 116 -14.38 -1.21 5.10
N PRO A 117 -14.07 -0.46 4.03
CA PRO A 117 -14.88 0.70 3.65
C PRO A 117 -16.35 0.38 3.38
N THR A 118 -16.65 -0.83 2.90
CA THR A 118 -18.02 -1.34 2.73
C THR A 118 -18.70 -1.77 4.05
N PHE A 119 -18.11 -1.46 5.19
CA PHE A 119 -18.82 -1.38 6.46
C PHE A 119 -19.87 -0.27 6.44
N LEU A 120 -19.60 0.81 5.70
CA LEU A 120 -20.56 1.89 5.49
C LEU A 120 -21.70 1.42 4.59
N ALA A 121 -22.95 1.70 4.98
CA ALA A 121 -24.13 1.47 4.16
C ALA A 121 -24.07 2.28 2.86
N SER A 122 -24.82 1.87 1.84
CA SER A 122 -24.90 2.53 0.51
C SER A 122 -25.18 4.02 0.64
N GLU A 123 -26.10 4.39 1.55
CA GLU A 123 -26.52 5.76 1.80
C GLU A 123 -25.42 6.60 2.39
N GLN A 124 -24.61 6.03 3.30
CA GLN A 124 -23.47 6.73 3.92
C GLN A 124 -22.31 6.87 2.93
N LEU A 125 -22.05 5.86 2.11
CA LEU A 125 -21.06 5.96 1.01
C LEU A 125 -21.48 7.06 0.02
N HIS A 126 -22.73 7.07 -0.41
CA HIS A 126 -23.25 8.11 -1.31
C HIS A 126 -23.13 9.51 -0.69
N ARG A 127 -23.58 9.67 0.56
CA ARG A 127 -23.54 10.94 1.29
C ARG A 127 -22.11 11.46 1.40
N LEU A 128 -21.18 10.61 1.87
CA LEU A 128 -19.77 10.95 2.03
C LEU A 128 -19.17 11.44 0.71
N MET A 129 -19.31 10.63 -0.34
CA MET A 129 -18.68 10.94 -1.62
C MET A 129 -19.33 12.14 -2.32
N LYS A 130 -20.65 12.29 -2.25
CA LYS A 130 -21.35 13.44 -2.79
C LYS A 130 -20.89 14.75 -2.15
N GLN A 131 -20.76 14.77 -0.82
CA GLN A 131 -20.30 15.98 -0.11
C GLN A 131 -18.83 16.30 -0.41
N ILE A 132 -17.95 15.30 -0.43
CA ILE A 132 -16.56 15.51 -0.83
C ILE A 132 -16.48 16.09 -2.25
N PHE A 133 -17.13 15.45 -3.22
CA PHE A 133 -17.04 15.86 -4.61
C PHE A 133 -17.76 17.17 -4.94
N SER A 134 -18.66 17.64 -4.08
CA SER A 134 -19.25 18.98 -4.20
C SER A 134 -18.34 20.09 -3.66
N SER A 135 -17.34 19.75 -2.84
CA SER A 135 -16.47 20.72 -2.15
C SER A 135 -15.11 20.89 -2.82
N ILE A 136 -14.73 20.02 -3.77
CA ILE A 136 -13.40 19.99 -4.40
C ILE A 136 -13.48 19.81 -5.90
N SER A 137 -12.50 20.35 -6.63
CA SER A 137 -12.37 20.14 -8.07
C SER A 137 -11.71 18.80 -8.37
N ARG A 138 -12.28 18.02 -9.29
CA ARG A 138 -11.69 16.78 -9.79
C ARG A 138 -10.98 17.01 -11.11
N SER A 139 -9.95 16.22 -11.40
CA SER A 139 -9.33 16.21 -12.72
C SER A 139 -10.37 15.77 -13.76
N GLU A 140 -10.46 16.52 -14.87
CA GLU A 140 -11.38 16.19 -15.97
C GLU A 140 -10.91 14.93 -16.73
N SER A 141 -9.62 14.71 -16.80
CA SER A 141 -9.02 13.55 -17.46
C SER A 141 -8.27 12.67 -16.46
N ASN A 142 -8.33 11.36 -16.64
CA ASN A 142 -7.59 10.38 -15.85
C ASN A 142 -7.85 10.41 -14.34
N PHE A 143 -9.02 10.86 -13.89
CA PHE A 143 -9.42 10.72 -12.51
C PHE A 143 -9.59 9.25 -12.13
N GLU A 144 -9.01 8.86 -11.01
CA GLU A 144 -9.20 7.52 -10.44
C GLU A 144 -9.90 7.61 -9.08
N ALA A 145 -10.95 6.84 -8.92
CA ALA A 145 -11.57 6.61 -7.62
C ALA A 145 -11.59 5.10 -7.34
N SER A 146 -10.97 4.70 -6.24
CA SER A 146 -10.76 3.30 -5.91
C SER A 146 -11.18 2.98 -4.48
N ILE A 147 -11.58 1.74 -4.24
CA ILE A 147 -12.05 1.27 -2.93
C ILE A 147 -11.57 -0.15 -2.66
N GLU A 148 -11.12 -0.39 -1.41
CA GLU A 148 -10.91 -1.74 -0.87
C GLU A 148 -12.23 -2.32 -0.37
N VAL A 149 -12.52 -3.56 -0.73
CA VAL A 149 -13.75 -4.24 -0.31
C VAL A 149 -13.48 -5.62 0.28
N ASP A 150 -14.28 -5.98 1.27
CA ASP A 150 -14.39 -7.35 1.73
C ASP A 150 -15.55 -8.03 0.99
N PRO A 151 -15.31 -9.00 0.08
CA PRO A 151 -16.35 -9.65 -0.69
C PRO A 151 -17.47 -10.24 0.16
N ARG A 152 -17.17 -10.67 1.39
CA ARG A 152 -18.14 -11.25 2.33
C ARG A 152 -19.19 -10.24 2.85
N ARG A 153 -18.89 -8.93 2.74
CA ARG A 153 -19.67 -7.83 3.33
C ARG A 153 -20.16 -6.82 2.29
N THR A 154 -19.66 -6.94 1.08
CA THR A 154 -19.99 -5.99 0.00
C THR A 154 -21.28 -6.42 -0.71
N THR A 155 -22.12 -5.45 -1.00
CA THR A 155 -23.40 -5.64 -1.70
C THR A 155 -23.37 -4.98 -3.07
N TYR A 156 -24.20 -5.47 -3.99
CA TYR A 156 -24.43 -4.84 -5.31
C TYR A 156 -24.79 -3.37 -5.20
N ASN A 157 -25.65 -2.99 -4.24
CA ASN A 157 -26.08 -1.60 -4.07
C ASN A 157 -24.93 -0.68 -3.66
N GLN A 158 -24.01 -1.15 -2.82
CA GLN A 158 -22.80 -0.39 -2.48
C GLN A 158 -21.91 -0.17 -3.70
N LEU A 159 -21.65 -1.22 -4.50
CA LEU A 159 -20.88 -1.09 -5.73
C LEU A 159 -21.58 -0.15 -6.72
N LYS A 160 -22.90 -0.27 -6.89
CA LYS A 160 -23.68 0.59 -7.76
C LYS A 160 -23.59 2.07 -7.37
N VAL A 161 -23.81 2.38 -6.11
CA VAL A 161 -23.69 3.75 -5.59
C VAL A 161 -22.30 4.31 -5.81
N LEU A 162 -21.26 3.54 -5.53
CA LEU A 162 -19.87 3.93 -5.76
C LEU A 162 -19.62 4.21 -7.26
N ARG A 163 -20.10 3.33 -8.14
CA ARG A 163 -19.97 3.54 -9.59
C ARG A 163 -20.70 4.79 -10.05
N ASP A 164 -21.92 5.01 -9.55
CA ASP A 164 -22.75 6.17 -9.88
C ASP A 164 -22.07 7.51 -9.47
N VAL A 165 -21.30 7.54 -8.38
CA VAL A 165 -20.53 8.73 -7.97
C VAL A 165 -19.14 8.82 -8.60
N GLY A 166 -18.74 7.85 -9.45
CA GLY A 166 -17.55 7.93 -10.28
C GLY A 166 -16.39 7.01 -9.87
N PHE A 167 -16.59 6.04 -8.97
CA PHE A 167 -15.58 5.03 -8.72
C PHE A 167 -15.39 4.13 -9.94
N ASN A 168 -14.14 3.90 -10.30
CA ASN A 168 -13.79 3.13 -11.49
C ASN A 168 -12.83 1.95 -11.19
N ARG A 169 -12.33 1.82 -9.97
CA ARG A 169 -11.49 0.68 -9.55
C ARG A 169 -11.94 0.11 -8.21
N VAL A 170 -11.91 -1.21 -8.10
CA VAL A 170 -12.22 -1.93 -6.86
C VAL A 170 -11.09 -2.94 -6.54
N SER A 171 -10.68 -3.01 -5.28
CA SER A 171 -9.73 -4.00 -4.76
C SER A 171 -10.46 -4.98 -3.83
N LEU A 172 -10.44 -6.24 -4.19
CA LEU A 172 -11.06 -7.31 -3.40
C LEU A 172 -10.01 -7.98 -2.52
N GLY A 173 -10.20 -7.90 -1.21
CA GLY A 173 -9.41 -8.68 -0.26
C GLY A 173 -9.76 -10.17 -0.38
N VAL A 174 -9.00 -10.94 -1.16
CA VAL A 174 -9.18 -12.39 -1.36
C VAL A 174 -8.31 -13.18 -0.39
N GLN A 175 -7.05 -12.84 -0.31
CA GLN A 175 -5.99 -13.41 0.51
C GLN A 175 -5.61 -14.83 0.11
N ASP A 176 -6.52 -15.79 0.20
CA ASP A 176 -6.34 -17.19 -0.18
C ASP A 176 -7.71 -17.86 -0.46
N PHE A 177 -7.75 -18.82 -1.40
CA PHE A 177 -8.96 -19.61 -1.69
C PHE A 177 -8.97 -20.99 -1.03
N ASN A 178 -7.88 -21.40 -0.38
CA ASN A 178 -7.85 -22.66 0.33
C ASN A 178 -8.62 -22.57 1.66
N ARG A 179 -9.54 -23.49 1.88
CA ARG A 179 -10.44 -23.48 3.05
C ARG A 179 -9.71 -23.61 4.39
N GLU A 180 -8.66 -24.41 4.44
CA GLU A 180 -7.87 -24.61 5.65
C GLU A 180 -7.13 -23.33 6.02
N VAL A 181 -6.44 -22.70 5.05
CA VAL A 181 -5.77 -21.41 5.24
C VAL A 181 -6.76 -20.33 5.68
N GLN A 182 -7.92 -20.23 5.00
CA GLN A 182 -8.99 -19.30 5.38
C GLN A 182 -9.46 -19.48 6.82
N SER A 183 -9.54 -20.73 7.28
CA SER A 183 -9.94 -21.06 8.66
C SER A 183 -8.90 -20.55 9.67
N LEU A 184 -7.61 -20.77 9.40
CA LEU A 184 -6.51 -20.36 10.26
C LEU A 184 -6.41 -18.82 10.39
N ILE A 185 -6.66 -18.11 9.29
CA ILE A 185 -6.63 -16.64 9.30
C ILE A 185 -7.95 -15.99 9.70
N ASN A 186 -8.94 -16.76 10.16
CA ASN A 186 -10.30 -16.32 10.53
C ASN A 186 -10.99 -15.53 9.40
N ARG A 187 -10.85 -16.02 8.14
CA ARG A 187 -11.43 -15.36 6.96
C ARG A 187 -12.03 -16.41 6.01
N ILE A 188 -13.15 -17.00 6.40
CA ILE A 188 -13.86 -17.94 5.54
C ILE A 188 -14.56 -17.16 4.43
N GLN A 189 -14.10 -17.35 3.19
CA GLN A 189 -14.57 -16.67 1.99
C GLN A 189 -14.68 -17.66 0.84
N PRO A 190 -15.85 -18.28 0.62
CA PRO A 190 -16.08 -19.17 -0.51
C PRO A 190 -15.79 -18.50 -1.85
N PHE A 191 -15.32 -19.27 -2.83
CA PHE A 191 -14.99 -18.79 -4.17
C PHE A 191 -16.17 -18.05 -4.82
N GLU A 192 -17.37 -18.57 -4.66
CA GLU A 192 -18.61 -18.03 -5.23
C GLU A 192 -18.91 -16.61 -4.76
N VAL A 193 -18.53 -16.30 -3.51
CA VAL A 193 -18.68 -14.93 -2.94
C VAL A 193 -17.76 -13.95 -3.66
N THR A 194 -16.50 -14.34 -3.86
CA THR A 194 -15.52 -13.51 -4.60
C THR A 194 -15.95 -13.38 -6.08
N LYS A 195 -16.34 -14.49 -6.70
CA LYS A 195 -16.82 -14.51 -8.08
C LYS A 195 -17.99 -13.55 -8.26
N LYS A 196 -19.02 -13.64 -7.40
CA LYS A 196 -20.20 -12.79 -7.45
C LYS A 196 -19.81 -11.30 -7.44
N ILE A 197 -19.00 -10.86 -6.49
CA ILE A 197 -18.60 -9.44 -6.37
C ILE A 197 -17.75 -9.01 -7.58
N THR A 198 -16.89 -9.88 -8.10
CA THR A 198 -16.11 -9.62 -9.31
C THR A 198 -17.00 -9.42 -10.53
N ASP A 199 -17.98 -10.31 -10.72
CA ASP A 199 -18.93 -10.25 -11.84
C ASP A 199 -19.82 -8.99 -11.72
N GLU A 200 -20.32 -8.68 -10.53
CA GLU A 200 -21.13 -7.47 -10.26
C GLU A 200 -20.34 -6.18 -10.51
N ALA A 201 -19.07 -6.11 -10.10
CA ALA A 201 -18.21 -4.96 -10.37
C ALA A 201 -18.02 -4.75 -11.89
N ARG A 202 -17.76 -5.81 -12.63
CA ARG A 202 -17.65 -5.75 -14.11
C ARG A 202 -18.95 -5.35 -14.78
N GLN A 203 -20.08 -5.92 -14.35
CA GLN A 203 -21.40 -5.58 -14.86
C GLN A 203 -21.73 -4.11 -14.66
N LEU A 204 -21.32 -3.53 -13.55
CA LEU A 204 -21.48 -2.11 -13.23
C LEU A 204 -20.51 -1.20 -14.00
N GLY A 205 -19.51 -1.77 -14.69
CA GLY A 205 -18.55 -1.03 -15.50
C GLY A 205 -17.36 -0.48 -14.72
N PHE A 206 -16.93 -1.14 -13.63
CA PHE A 206 -15.63 -0.86 -13.04
C PHE A 206 -14.53 -1.21 -14.06
N GLU A 207 -13.59 -0.29 -14.26
CA GLU A 207 -12.55 -0.38 -15.28
C GLU A 207 -11.42 -1.33 -14.88
N SER A 208 -11.17 -1.50 -13.58
CA SER A 208 -10.12 -2.38 -13.04
C SER A 208 -10.57 -3.05 -11.75
N VAL A 209 -10.40 -4.36 -11.69
CA VAL A 209 -10.62 -5.20 -10.52
C VAL A 209 -9.27 -5.73 -10.06
N ASN A 210 -8.88 -5.40 -8.83
CA ASN A 210 -7.66 -5.91 -8.20
C ASN A 210 -8.00 -7.01 -7.18
N PHE A 211 -7.16 -8.03 -7.09
CA PHE A 211 -7.18 -9.01 -6.00
C PHE A 211 -5.97 -8.84 -5.10
N ASP A 212 -6.22 -8.72 -3.81
CA ASP A 212 -5.18 -8.80 -2.79
C ASP A 212 -5.03 -10.25 -2.35
N LEU A 213 -3.86 -10.83 -2.58
CA LEU A 213 -3.48 -12.18 -2.21
C LEU A 213 -2.29 -12.14 -1.25
N ILE A 214 -2.17 -13.16 -0.41
CA ILE A 214 -1.07 -13.27 0.55
C ILE A 214 -0.41 -14.64 0.44
N TYR A 215 0.92 -14.65 0.30
CA TYR A 215 1.73 -15.86 0.42
C TYR A 215 2.50 -15.88 1.73
N GLY A 216 2.85 -17.09 2.16
CA GLY A 216 3.52 -17.30 3.44
C GLY A 216 2.57 -17.26 4.64
N LEU A 217 1.26 -17.46 4.43
CA LEU A 217 0.27 -17.63 5.48
C LEU A 217 0.50 -18.93 6.27
N PRO A 218 0.01 -19.03 7.52
CA PRO A 218 0.17 -20.25 8.33
C PRO A 218 -0.27 -21.52 7.59
N LYS A 219 0.59 -22.52 7.61
CA LYS A 219 0.43 -23.86 6.99
C LYS A 219 0.19 -23.86 5.47
N GLN A 220 0.35 -22.73 4.80
CA GLN A 220 0.21 -22.66 3.34
C GLN A 220 1.29 -23.52 2.66
N SER A 221 0.86 -24.40 1.75
CA SER A 221 1.73 -25.31 0.98
C SER A 221 1.70 -24.98 -0.51
N PRO A 222 2.67 -25.50 -1.31
CA PRO A 222 2.64 -25.38 -2.77
C PRO A 222 1.33 -25.88 -3.41
N GLU A 223 0.76 -26.98 -2.91
CA GLU A 223 -0.50 -27.54 -3.42
C GLU A 223 -1.69 -26.62 -3.12
N MET A 224 -1.75 -26.05 -1.89
CA MET A 224 -2.78 -25.08 -1.51
C MET A 224 -2.65 -23.80 -2.33
N MET A 225 -1.41 -23.33 -2.56
CA MET A 225 -1.16 -22.17 -3.41
C MET A 225 -1.65 -22.39 -4.84
N LYS A 226 -1.38 -23.54 -5.45
CA LYS A 226 -1.88 -23.87 -6.80
C LYS A 226 -3.40 -23.74 -6.92
N VAL A 227 -4.15 -24.21 -5.91
CA VAL A 227 -5.62 -24.03 -5.87
C VAL A 227 -6.01 -22.55 -5.87
N THR A 228 -5.34 -21.74 -5.09
CA THR A 228 -5.58 -20.30 -5.02
C THR A 228 -5.26 -19.61 -6.34
N LEU A 229 -4.16 -20.00 -7.00
CA LEU A 229 -3.76 -19.45 -8.29
C LEU A 229 -4.75 -19.79 -9.40
N GLU A 230 -5.17 -21.05 -9.53
CA GLU A 230 -6.15 -21.48 -10.56
C GLU A 230 -7.46 -20.71 -10.43
N LYS A 231 -7.99 -20.58 -9.22
CA LYS A 231 -9.20 -19.79 -8.94
C LYS A 231 -9.02 -18.30 -9.23
N THR A 232 -7.85 -17.76 -8.94
CA THR A 232 -7.52 -16.37 -9.26
C THR A 232 -7.49 -16.16 -10.77
N ILE A 233 -6.83 -17.06 -11.51
CA ILE A 233 -6.72 -17.00 -12.97
C ILE A 233 -8.10 -17.20 -13.63
N GLU A 234 -8.95 -18.07 -13.09
CA GLU A 234 -10.33 -18.24 -13.55
C GLU A 234 -11.13 -16.92 -13.48
N LEU A 235 -11.01 -16.19 -12.38
CA LEU A 235 -11.69 -14.91 -12.19
C LEU A 235 -11.01 -13.75 -12.96
N ARG A 236 -9.76 -13.93 -13.38
CA ARG A 236 -9.00 -13.00 -14.22
C ARG A 236 -9.09 -11.53 -13.78
N PRO A 237 -8.65 -11.17 -12.55
CA PRO A 237 -8.58 -9.77 -12.17
C PRO A 237 -7.62 -8.99 -13.09
N ASP A 238 -7.77 -7.67 -13.19
CA ASP A 238 -6.90 -6.82 -14.00
C ASP A 238 -5.54 -6.63 -13.34
N ARG A 239 -5.53 -6.60 -11.99
CA ARG A 239 -4.34 -6.49 -11.13
C ARG A 239 -4.37 -7.56 -10.05
N ILE A 240 -3.19 -7.93 -9.59
CA ILE A 240 -2.99 -8.80 -8.43
C ILE A 240 -1.92 -8.16 -7.56
N ALA A 241 -2.26 -7.85 -6.32
CA ALA A 241 -1.30 -7.51 -5.29
C ALA A 241 -0.99 -8.78 -4.49
N PHE A 242 0.23 -9.29 -4.60
CA PHE A 242 0.64 -10.57 -4.03
C PHE A 242 1.64 -10.35 -2.89
N TYR A 243 1.10 -10.13 -1.69
CA TYR A 243 1.88 -9.72 -0.54
C TYR A 243 2.49 -10.88 0.23
N SER A 244 3.74 -10.71 0.67
CA SER A 244 4.35 -11.58 1.67
C SER A 244 3.69 -11.37 3.03
N PHE A 245 3.24 -12.44 3.70
CA PHE A 245 2.80 -12.36 5.09
C PHE A 245 3.93 -11.86 5.99
N ALA A 246 3.63 -10.86 6.82
CA ALA A 246 4.55 -10.31 7.81
C ALA A 246 4.07 -10.65 9.21
N LEU A 247 4.81 -11.51 9.92
CA LEU A 247 4.55 -11.81 11.31
C LEU A 247 5.14 -10.70 12.20
N VAL A 248 4.26 -9.93 12.86
CA VAL A 248 4.63 -8.80 13.74
C VAL A 248 3.82 -8.83 15.05
N PRO A 249 3.89 -9.92 15.83
CA PRO A 249 3.04 -10.14 17.02
C PRO A 249 3.28 -9.11 18.13
N TRP A 250 4.41 -8.40 18.10
CA TRP A 250 4.71 -7.31 19.03
C TRP A 250 3.92 -6.03 18.73
N ILE A 251 3.39 -5.88 17.50
CA ILE A 251 2.51 -4.77 17.08
C ILE A 251 1.06 -5.24 16.99
N LYS A 252 0.82 -6.48 16.52
CA LYS A 252 -0.50 -7.05 16.23
C LYS A 252 -0.77 -8.26 17.12
N PRO A 253 -1.43 -8.09 18.27
CA PRO A 253 -1.67 -9.18 19.23
C PRO A 253 -2.40 -10.40 18.63
N ALA A 254 -3.29 -10.21 17.65
CA ALA A 254 -4.00 -11.30 16.98
C ALA A 254 -3.05 -12.30 16.28
N GLN A 255 -1.88 -11.84 15.85
CA GLN A 255 -0.86 -12.69 15.23
C GLN A 255 -0.10 -13.57 16.23
N ARG A 256 -0.30 -13.40 17.55
CA ARG A 256 0.25 -14.30 18.59
C ARG A 256 -0.39 -15.70 18.58
N LEU A 257 -1.46 -15.88 17.80
CA LEU A 257 -2.05 -17.21 17.53
C LEU A 257 -1.16 -18.09 16.67
N PHE A 258 -0.15 -17.51 16.01
CA PHE A 258 0.81 -18.20 15.15
C PHE A 258 2.19 -18.16 15.77
N SER A 259 2.92 -19.27 15.62
CA SER A 259 4.35 -19.38 15.91
C SER A 259 5.17 -19.38 14.61
N ASP A 260 6.48 -19.23 14.74
CA ASP A 260 7.39 -19.34 13.58
C ASP A 260 7.30 -20.74 12.92
N ASP A 261 6.95 -21.81 13.69
CA ASP A 261 6.78 -23.18 13.19
C ASP A 261 5.54 -23.36 12.32
N ASP A 262 4.52 -22.48 12.47
CA ASP A 262 3.32 -22.51 11.65
C ASP A 262 3.52 -21.90 10.27
N LEU A 263 4.62 -21.17 10.07
CA LEU A 263 4.88 -20.41 8.85
C LEU A 263 5.84 -21.16 7.93
N PRO A 264 5.64 -21.09 6.60
CA PRO A 264 6.65 -21.56 5.68
C PRO A 264 7.94 -20.75 5.86
N GLN A 265 9.05 -21.45 6.10
CA GLN A 265 10.38 -20.84 6.26
C GLN A 265 10.86 -20.23 4.94
N ALA A 266 11.88 -19.38 4.98
CA ALA A 266 12.36 -18.56 3.87
C ALA A 266 12.37 -19.25 2.49
N GLU A 267 12.98 -20.44 2.38
CA GLU A 267 13.04 -21.20 1.12
C GLU A 267 11.64 -21.64 0.64
N LYS A 268 10.80 -22.19 1.55
CA LYS A 268 9.42 -22.60 1.22
C LYS A 268 8.55 -21.40 0.90
N LYS A 269 8.72 -20.31 1.63
CA LYS A 269 7.99 -19.06 1.38
C LYS A 269 8.34 -18.49 0.01
N ARG A 270 9.63 -18.51 -0.36
CA ARG A 270 10.06 -18.11 -1.70
C ARG A 270 9.54 -19.03 -2.79
N GLU A 271 9.49 -20.34 -2.55
CA GLU A 271 8.90 -21.32 -3.45
C GLU A 271 7.44 -20.99 -3.78
N LEU A 272 6.64 -20.60 -2.77
CA LEU A 272 5.25 -20.18 -2.99
C LEU A 272 5.17 -18.96 -3.92
N TYR A 273 6.10 -18.00 -3.77
CA TYR A 273 6.15 -16.84 -4.64
C TYR A 273 6.52 -17.22 -6.08
N GLU A 274 7.54 -18.08 -6.28
CA GLU A 274 7.99 -18.46 -7.62
C GLU A 274 6.91 -19.26 -8.36
N ILE A 275 6.23 -20.20 -7.69
CA ILE A 275 5.08 -20.92 -8.27
C ILE A 275 4.00 -19.93 -8.72
N ALA A 276 3.67 -18.94 -7.88
CA ALA A 276 2.67 -17.94 -8.23
C ALA A 276 3.13 -17.06 -9.40
N ARG A 277 4.37 -16.61 -9.37
CA ARG A 277 4.98 -15.80 -10.42
C ARG A 277 4.93 -16.49 -11.78
N GLU A 278 5.36 -17.76 -11.86
CA GLU A 278 5.33 -18.56 -13.09
C GLU A 278 3.90 -18.69 -13.62
N ARG A 279 2.95 -19.06 -12.75
CA ARG A 279 1.54 -19.20 -13.15
C ARG A 279 0.90 -17.91 -13.62
N PHE A 280 1.19 -16.78 -12.97
CA PHE A 280 0.68 -15.46 -13.40
C PHE A 280 1.28 -15.05 -14.74
N LEU A 281 2.57 -15.26 -14.96
CA LEU A 281 3.21 -14.98 -16.25
C LEU A 281 2.63 -15.84 -17.39
N GLU A 282 2.40 -17.14 -17.15
CA GLU A 282 1.75 -18.04 -18.11
C GLU A 282 0.31 -17.61 -18.42
N ALA A 283 -0.40 -17.05 -17.43
CA ALA A 283 -1.76 -16.52 -17.60
C ALA A 283 -1.80 -15.13 -18.26
N GLY A 284 -0.64 -14.57 -18.64
CA GLY A 284 -0.52 -13.32 -19.36
C GLY A 284 -0.42 -12.06 -18.49
N TYR A 285 -0.22 -12.21 -17.18
CA TYR A 285 0.14 -11.10 -16.31
C TYR A 285 1.63 -10.78 -16.42
N LEU A 286 1.98 -9.55 -16.07
CA LEU A 286 3.36 -9.07 -16.04
C LEU A 286 3.66 -8.50 -14.66
N GLU A 287 4.90 -8.68 -14.18
CA GLU A 287 5.33 -8.14 -12.90
C GLU A 287 5.37 -6.61 -12.95
N VAL A 288 4.82 -5.97 -11.94
CA VAL A 288 4.87 -4.51 -11.75
C VAL A 288 5.44 -4.23 -10.37
N GLY A 289 6.68 -3.82 -10.33
CA GLY A 289 7.38 -3.65 -9.05
C GLY A 289 7.62 -4.96 -8.31
N MET A 290 7.67 -4.90 -7.01
CA MET A 290 8.12 -5.98 -6.13
C MET A 290 7.07 -7.10 -5.90
N ASP A 291 5.81 -6.72 -5.88
CA ASP A 291 4.72 -7.55 -5.32
C ASP A 291 3.38 -7.41 -6.07
N HIS A 292 3.41 -6.80 -7.26
CA HIS A 292 2.21 -6.62 -8.08
C HIS A 292 2.37 -7.29 -9.44
N PHE A 293 1.22 -7.75 -9.96
CA PHE A 293 1.09 -8.26 -11.32
C PHE A 293 -0.10 -7.56 -11.98
N ALA A 294 0.01 -7.27 -13.26
CA ALA A 294 -1.03 -6.61 -14.03
C ALA A 294 -1.13 -7.17 -15.45
N LEU A 295 -2.33 -7.14 -16.01
CA LEU A 295 -2.52 -7.37 -17.44
C LEU A 295 -1.94 -6.22 -18.24
N LYS A 296 -1.54 -6.46 -19.50
CA LYS A 296 -1.02 -5.40 -20.40
C LYS A 296 -1.99 -4.25 -20.61
N SER A 297 -3.29 -4.50 -20.50
CA SER A 297 -4.36 -3.51 -20.65
C SER A 297 -4.54 -2.63 -19.43
N ASP A 298 -3.91 -2.95 -18.29
CA ASP A 298 -4.06 -2.17 -17.06
C ASP A 298 -3.08 -0.98 -17.05
N ARG A 299 -3.56 0.19 -16.61
CA ARG A 299 -2.77 1.44 -16.53
C ARG A 299 -1.51 1.31 -15.66
N LEU A 300 -1.51 0.41 -14.68
CA LEU A 300 -0.34 0.21 -13.83
C LEU A 300 0.84 -0.38 -14.63
N PHE A 301 0.54 -1.29 -15.58
CA PHE A 301 1.54 -1.81 -16.48
C PHE A 301 2.05 -0.72 -17.45
N GLU A 302 1.15 0.08 -18.03
CA GLU A 302 1.53 1.20 -18.90
C GLU A 302 2.44 2.20 -18.16
N ALA A 303 2.10 2.53 -16.91
CA ALA A 303 2.90 3.43 -16.08
C ALA A 303 4.31 2.88 -15.83
N ARG A 304 4.45 1.56 -15.63
CA ARG A 304 5.76 0.91 -15.52
C ARG A 304 6.57 1.06 -16.78
N GLU A 305 6.00 0.75 -17.94
CA GLU A 305 6.70 0.81 -19.23
C GLU A 305 7.13 2.24 -19.59
N ASN A 306 6.31 3.22 -19.22
CA ASN A 306 6.57 4.64 -19.49
C ASN A 306 7.42 5.33 -18.40
N GLY A 307 7.91 4.59 -17.39
CA GLY A 307 8.69 5.15 -16.28
C GLY A 307 7.90 6.09 -15.35
N GLN A 308 6.56 6.01 -15.39
CA GLN A 308 5.65 6.82 -14.59
C GLN A 308 5.13 6.11 -13.34
N LEU A 309 5.55 4.86 -13.13
CA LEU A 309 5.17 4.10 -11.93
C LEU A 309 5.63 4.85 -10.67
N HIS A 310 4.71 5.00 -9.75
CA HIS A 310 4.98 5.60 -8.44
C HIS A 310 4.64 4.61 -7.32
N ARG A 311 5.17 4.85 -6.12
CA ARG A 311 4.88 4.07 -4.92
C ARG A 311 4.72 5.01 -3.72
N ASN A 312 3.66 4.79 -2.94
CA ASN A 312 3.35 5.50 -1.71
C ASN A 312 2.76 4.53 -0.66
N PHE A 313 2.16 5.04 0.41
CA PHE A 313 1.55 4.21 1.46
C PHE A 313 0.44 3.28 0.98
N MET A 314 -0.23 3.59 -0.12
CA MET A 314 -1.30 2.77 -0.70
C MET A 314 -0.75 1.65 -1.60
N GLY A 315 0.56 1.65 -1.91
CA GLY A 315 1.20 0.70 -2.81
C GLY A 315 1.65 1.32 -4.12
N TYR A 316 1.75 0.51 -5.18
CA TYR A 316 2.08 0.99 -6.53
C TYR A 316 0.87 1.67 -7.18
N THR A 317 1.13 2.78 -7.87
CA THR A 317 0.12 3.59 -8.55
C THR A 317 0.68 4.22 -9.83
N ASP A 318 -0.20 4.47 -10.79
CA ASP A 318 0.07 5.29 -11.97
C ASP A 318 -0.18 6.79 -11.72
N LYS A 319 -0.62 7.16 -10.52
CA LYS A 319 -0.95 8.54 -10.13
C LYS A 319 0.15 9.13 -9.24
N LYS A 320 1.09 9.85 -9.84
CA LYS A 320 2.02 10.70 -9.09
C LYS A 320 1.36 12.05 -8.86
N THR A 321 1.18 12.43 -7.59
CA THR A 321 0.65 13.73 -7.16
C THR A 321 1.63 14.42 -6.21
N ASP A 322 1.47 15.72 -6.04
CA ASP A 322 2.36 16.53 -5.21
C ASP A 322 2.03 16.40 -3.72
N LEU A 323 0.75 16.13 -3.43
CA LEU A 323 0.22 15.89 -2.09
C LEU A 323 -0.64 14.62 -2.10
N LEU A 324 -0.48 13.78 -1.08
CA LEU A 324 -1.45 12.78 -0.65
C LEU A 324 -2.01 13.24 0.69
N LEU A 325 -3.30 13.61 0.74
CA LEU A 325 -3.99 13.98 1.96
C LEU A 325 -4.79 12.79 2.50
N GLY A 326 -4.44 12.31 3.68
CA GLY A 326 -5.15 11.26 4.39
C GLY A 326 -6.15 11.84 5.39
N LEU A 327 -7.41 11.41 5.31
CA LEU A 327 -8.47 11.75 6.27
C LEU A 327 -8.92 10.50 7.02
N GLY A 328 -9.42 10.69 8.22
CA GLY A 328 -9.85 9.61 9.11
C GLY A 328 -8.76 9.17 10.09
N VAL A 329 -9.16 8.41 11.09
CA VAL A 329 -8.28 7.92 12.16
C VAL A 329 -7.07 7.19 11.59
N SER A 330 -5.88 7.49 12.07
CA SER A 330 -4.58 6.90 11.69
C SER A 330 -4.11 7.10 10.25
N SER A 331 -4.87 7.78 9.39
CA SER A 331 -4.48 8.03 8.00
C SER A 331 -3.13 8.74 7.92
N ILE A 332 -2.41 8.48 6.83
CA ILE A 332 -1.10 9.08 6.57
C ILE A 332 -1.22 10.00 5.37
N SER A 333 -0.68 11.21 5.54
CA SER A 333 -0.53 12.21 4.50
C SER A 333 0.94 12.37 4.14
N GLU A 334 1.20 12.75 2.90
CA GLU A 334 2.53 12.88 2.33
C GLU A 334 2.57 14.09 1.41
N SER A 335 3.51 15.00 1.67
CA SER A 335 3.86 16.09 0.78
C SER A 335 5.28 15.91 0.25
N ARG A 336 5.78 16.90 -0.48
CA ARG A 336 7.17 16.88 -0.96
C ARG A 336 8.20 16.89 0.19
N ARG A 337 7.87 17.50 1.34
CA ARG A 337 8.81 17.74 2.44
C ARG A 337 8.37 17.22 3.80
N MET A 338 7.16 16.71 3.92
CA MET A 338 6.62 16.28 5.20
C MET A 338 5.77 15.03 5.08
N PHE A 339 5.80 14.24 6.15
CA PHE A 339 4.80 13.22 6.44
C PHE A 339 3.99 13.65 7.65
N HIS A 340 2.70 13.36 7.61
CA HIS A 340 1.78 13.61 8.71
C HIS A 340 0.89 12.38 8.91
N GLN A 341 0.71 11.96 10.15
CA GLN A 341 -0.21 10.88 10.51
C GLN A 341 -1.24 11.40 11.50
N ASN A 342 -2.51 11.17 11.17
CA ASN A 342 -3.63 11.44 12.05
C ASN A 342 -3.56 10.63 13.35
N GLU A 343 -4.24 11.12 14.39
CA GLU A 343 -4.39 10.39 15.65
C GLU A 343 -4.91 8.96 15.42
N LYS A 344 -4.32 8.01 16.13
CA LYS A 344 -4.58 6.57 15.94
C LYS A 344 -5.73 6.04 16.78
N LEU A 345 -6.07 6.75 17.84
CA LEU A 345 -7.14 6.36 18.76
C LEU A 345 -8.40 7.14 18.41
N LEU A 346 -9.47 6.43 18.05
CA LEU A 346 -10.73 7.05 17.63
C LEU A 346 -11.27 8.10 18.64
N PRO A 347 -11.25 7.88 19.97
CA PRO A 347 -11.74 8.90 20.90
C PRO A 347 -10.93 10.19 20.88
N LYS A 348 -9.60 10.13 20.67
CA LYS A 348 -8.75 11.31 20.56
C LYS A 348 -8.96 12.01 19.23
N TYR A 349 -9.01 11.24 18.12
CA TYR A 349 -9.31 11.75 16.79
C TYR A 349 -10.63 12.53 16.80
N LEU A 350 -11.70 11.94 17.35
CA LEU A 350 -13.00 12.55 17.50
C LEU A 350 -12.90 13.89 18.29
N ASN A 351 -12.25 13.86 19.45
CA ASN A 351 -12.12 15.06 20.28
C ASN A 351 -11.39 16.21 19.55
N GLU A 352 -10.30 15.93 18.83
CA GLU A 352 -9.55 16.96 18.09
C GLU A 352 -10.37 17.53 16.93
N VAL A 353 -11.04 16.68 16.13
CA VAL A 353 -11.88 17.10 15.01
C VAL A 353 -13.07 17.96 15.49
N LEU A 354 -13.74 17.58 16.57
CA LEU A 354 -14.84 18.36 17.15
C LEU A 354 -14.38 19.74 17.68
N GLN A 355 -13.13 19.86 18.07
CA GLN A 355 -12.52 21.14 18.47
C GLN A 355 -12.00 21.97 17.29
N ASN A 356 -12.28 21.57 16.03
CA ASN A 356 -11.75 22.17 14.80
C ASN A 356 -10.21 22.15 14.72
N VAL A 357 -9.61 21.06 15.21
CA VAL A 357 -8.17 20.89 15.24
C VAL A 357 -7.79 19.74 14.30
N ILE A 358 -6.77 19.91 13.45
CA ILE A 358 -6.20 18.85 12.64
C ILE A 358 -5.66 17.75 13.56
N PRO A 359 -6.18 16.51 13.47
CA PRO A 359 -5.78 15.44 14.38
C PRO A 359 -4.36 14.97 14.04
N THR A 360 -3.41 15.17 14.96
CA THR A 360 -1.99 14.89 14.73
C THR A 360 -1.44 13.91 15.77
N HIS A 361 -1.08 12.72 15.32
CA HIS A 361 -0.38 11.73 16.14
C HIS A 361 1.14 11.90 16.07
N ARG A 362 1.67 11.94 14.86
CA ARG A 362 3.09 12.11 14.55
C ARG A 362 3.29 12.49 13.09
N GLY A 363 4.54 12.76 12.73
CA GLY A 363 4.95 13.03 11.36
C GLY A 363 6.46 13.11 11.26
N HIS A 364 6.95 13.58 10.12
CA HIS A 364 8.37 13.82 9.90
C HIS A 364 8.58 14.95 8.90
N MET A 365 9.46 15.86 9.24
CA MET A 365 9.97 16.89 8.33
C MET A 365 11.22 16.36 7.65
N LEU A 366 11.20 16.21 6.34
CA LEU A 366 12.34 15.69 5.58
C LEU A 366 13.47 16.73 5.52
N THR A 367 14.67 16.27 5.79
CA THR A 367 15.89 16.99 5.45
C THR A 367 16.13 16.91 3.92
N GLU A 368 17.06 17.73 3.40
CA GLU A 368 17.47 17.60 1.98
C GLU A 368 18.09 16.22 1.71
N GLN A 369 18.80 15.66 2.70
CA GLN A 369 19.37 14.31 2.62
C GLN A 369 18.25 13.26 2.56
N ASP A 370 17.23 13.34 3.41
CA ASP A 370 16.08 12.42 3.36
C ASP A 370 15.40 12.46 1.99
N ALA A 371 15.19 13.66 1.44
CA ALA A 371 14.58 13.83 0.13
C ALA A 371 15.42 13.21 -0.99
N ALA A 372 16.74 13.34 -0.94
CA ALA A 372 17.65 12.73 -1.91
C ALA A 372 17.62 11.18 -1.82
N GLN A 373 17.73 10.62 -0.62
CA GLN A 373 17.68 9.17 -0.44
C GLN A 373 16.31 8.59 -0.79
N ARG A 374 15.22 9.31 -0.44
CA ARG A 374 13.86 8.95 -0.85
C ARG A 374 13.72 8.82 -2.36
N ALA A 375 14.26 9.76 -3.12
CA ALA A 375 14.22 9.72 -4.59
C ALA A 375 14.95 8.48 -5.14
N LYS A 376 16.12 8.14 -4.59
CA LYS A 376 16.90 6.96 -4.98
C LYS A 376 16.17 5.65 -4.68
N ILE A 377 15.66 5.51 -3.46
CA ILE A 377 14.89 4.33 -3.05
C ILE A 377 13.64 4.18 -3.91
N LEU A 378 12.90 5.26 -4.16
CA LEU A 378 11.71 5.23 -5.00
C LEU A 378 12.04 4.83 -6.43
N GLN A 379 13.14 5.33 -7.01
CA GLN A 379 13.58 4.98 -8.35
C GLN A 379 13.93 3.48 -8.43
N LEU A 380 14.67 2.94 -7.46
CA LEU A 380 14.97 1.50 -7.38
C LEU A 380 13.68 0.66 -7.27
N MET A 381 12.76 1.06 -6.38
CA MET A 381 11.50 0.33 -6.17
C MET A 381 10.57 0.33 -7.38
N THR A 382 10.68 1.32 -8.26
CA THR A 382 9.77 1.47 -9.42
C THR A 382 10.41 1.09 -10.75
N GLN A 383 11.74 1.18 -10.87
CA GLN A 383 12.45 1.02 -12.15
C GLN A 383 13.53 -0.05 -12.14
N TYR A 384 13.90 -0.61 -10.97
CA TYR A 384 15.01 -1.53 -10.78
C TYR A 384 16.36 -0.99 -11.25
N ARG A 385 16.47 0.34 -11.35
CA ARG A 385 17.68 1.06 -11.73
C ARG A 385 17.79 2.37 -10.98
N LEU A 386 19.01 2.85 -10.83
CA LEU A 386 19.31 4.14 -10.23
C LEU A 386 20.37 4.85 -11.08
N LYS A 387 20.09 6.10 -11.45
CA LYS A 387 21.07 6.97 -12.09
C LYS A 387 22.11 7.40 -11.05
N ILE A 388 23.39 7.31 -11.39
CA ILE A 388 24.51 7.80 -10.58
C ILE A 388 24.85 9.20 -11.07
N GLU A 389 24.94 10.15 -10.17
CA GLU A 389 25.10 11.55 -10.53
C GLU A 389 26.54 12.05 -10.37
N THR A 390 27.33 11.40 -9.49
CA THR A 390 28.70 11.85 -9.19
C THR A 390 29.69 10.68 -9.14
N PRO A 391 30.99 10.92 -9.47
CA PRO A 391 32.05 9.92 -9.29
C PRO A 391 32.19 9.45 -7.82
N GLU A 392 31.95 10.33 -6.88
CA GLU A 392 32.00 10.01 -5.44
C GLU A 392 30.90 9.01 -5.07
N GLU A 393 29.68 9.20 -5.57
CA GLU A 393 28.57 8.26 -5.42
C GLU A 393 28.89 6.89 -6.00
N TYR A 394 29.50 6.85 -7.18
CA TYR A 394 29.95 5.60 -7.80
C TYR A 394 30.95 4.85 -6.93
N LEU A 395 31.99 5.55 -6.42
CA LEU A 395 33.01 4.94 -5.57
C LEU A 395 32.42 4.41 -4.27
N ASN A 396 31.54 5.17 -3.63
CA ASN A 396 30.85 4.78 -2.42
C ASN A 396 29.96 3.53 -2.64
N LEU A 397 29.18 3.51 -3.73
CA LEU A 397 28.37 2.34 -4.08
C LEU A 397 29.21 1.12 -4.41
N LYS A 398 30.34 1.28 -5.10
CA LYS A 398 31.25 0.19 -5.43
C LYS A 398 31.79 -0.51 -4.18
N GLU A 399 32.03 0.24 -3.11
CA GLU A 399 32.49 -0.29 -1.83
C GLU A 399 31.33 -0.93 -1.05
N ASN A 400 30.24 -0.20 -0.82
CA ASN A 400 29.12 -0.62 0.04
C ASN A 400 28.25 -1.71 -0.57
N ALA A 401 28.17 -1.80 -1.90
CA ALA A 401 27.42 -2.81 -2.61
C ALA A 401 28.27 -4.00 -3.10
N ARG A 402 29.50 -4.15 -2.59
CA ARG A 402 30.47 -5.17 -3.03
C ARG A 402 29.89 -6.58 -3.05
N ASP A 403 29.14 -6.95 -2.02
CA ASP A 403 28.52 -8.27 -1.91
C ASP A 403 27.52 -8.51 -3.05
N PHE A 404 26.63 -7.56 -3.28
CA PHE A 404 25.64 -7.64 -4.35
C PHE A 404 26.28 -7.71 -5.75
N LEU A 405 27.42 -7.01 -5.96
CA LEU A 405 28.20 -7.07 -7.19
C LEU A 405 28.84 -8.44 -7.38
N THR A 406 29.50 -8.97 -6.37
CA THR A 406 30.19 -10.27 -6.41
C THR A 406 29.20 -11.41 -6.67
N GLU A 407 27.98 -11.31 -6.16
CA GLU A 407 26.92 -12.30 -6.29
C GLU A 407 26.10 -12.15 -7.59
N ASN A 408 26.39 -11.13 -8.42
CA ASN A 408 25.66 -10.79 -9.64
C ASN A 408 24.18 -10.46 -9.40
N LEU A 409 23.87 -9.79 -8.31
CA LEU A 409 22.51 -9.31 -7.99
C LEU A 409 22.27 -7.90 -8.55
N ILE A 410 23.34 -7.14 -8.72
CA ILE A 410 23.35 -5.83 -9.37
C ILE A 410 24.48 -5.72 -10.37
N SER A 411 24.35 -4.81 -11.33
CA SER A 411 25.47 -4.28 -12.10
C SER A 411 25.67 -2.80 -11.81
N LEU A 412 26.89 -2.33 -11.83
CA LEU A 412 27.28 -0.96 -11.50
C LEU A 412 28.22 -0.42 -12.55
N SER A 413 27.88 0.72 -13.13
CA SER A 413 28.73 1.53 -13.99
C SER A 413 28.87 2.94 -13.40
N GLU A 414 29.69 3.79 -13.99
CA GLU A 414 29.85 5.19 -13.56
C GLU A 414 28.55 5.99 -13.66
N ASN A 415 27.60 5.56 -14.52
CA ASN A 415 26.37 6.29 -14.79
C ASN A 415 25.11 5.68 -14.16
N GLU A 416 25.12 4.38 -13.84
CA GLU A 416 23.93 3.71 -13.30
C GLU A 416 24.25 2.44 -12.49
N LEU A 417 23.35 2.16 -11.55
CA LEU A 417 23.18 0.88 -10.89
C LEU A 417 21.92 0.21 -11.43
N ILE A 418 22.01 -1.06 -11.86
CA ILE A 418 20.88 -1.86 -12.32
C ILE A 418 20.71 -3.06 -11.40
N VAL A 419 19.50 -3.28 -10.90
CA VAL A 419 19.14 -4.52 -10.19
C VAL A 419 18.88 -5.60 -11.23
N LEU A 420 19.71 -6.63 -11.23
CA LEU A 420 19.60 -7.76 -12.17
C LEU A 420 18.43 -8.66 -11.78
N LYS A 421 17.97 -9.52 -12.67
CA LYS A 421 16.84 -10.42 -12.45
C LYS A 421 16.99 -11.26 -11.18
N ASP A 422 18.19 -11.78 -10.91
CA ASP A 422 18.48 -12.54 -9.70
C ASP A 422 18.53 -11.65 -8.43
N GLY A 423 18.66 -10.35 -8.59
CA GLY A 423 18.60 -9.33 -7.53
C GLY A 423 17.19 -8.87 -7.16
N HIS A 424 16.17 -9.10 -8.01
CA HIS A 424 14.79 -8.66 -7.75
C HIS A 424 14.26 -9.15 -6.39
N PRO A 425 14.47 -10.42 -5.97
CA PRO A 425 14.07 -10.89 -4.65
C PRO A 425 14.65 -10.10 -3.48
N PHE A 426 15.82 -9.49 -3.70
CA PHE A 426 16.62 -8.77 -2.71
C PHE A 426 16.51 -7.25 -2.85
N LEU A 427 15.51 -6.75 -3.62
CA LEU A 427 15.33 -5.31 -3.89
C LEU A 427 15.28 -4.48 -2.60
N ARG A 428 14.60 -4.98 -1.56
CA ARG A 428 14.51 -4.30 -0.26
C ARG A 428 15.89 -4.17 0.40
N ASN A 429 16.73 -5.20 0.29
CA ASN A 429 18.11 -5.20 0.82
C ASN A 429 19.00 -4.24 0.03
N ILE A 430 18.80 -4.16 -1.29
CA ILE A 430 19.53 -3.21 -2.14
C ILE A 430 19.11 -1.77 -1.80
N CYS A 431 17.80 -1.50 -1.62
CA CYS A 431 17.30 -0.21 -1.17
C CYS A 431 17.87 0.19 0.21
N ALA A 432 18.14 -0.80 1.08
CA ALA A 432 18.71 -0.57 2.40
C ALA A 432 20.14 0.04 2.36
N LEU A 433 20.86 -0.03 1.23
CA LEU A 433 22.12 0.69 1.03
C LEU A 433 21.98 2.21 1.12
N PHE A 434 20.79 2.73 0.87
CA PHE A 434 20.46 4.16 0.87
C PHE A 434 19.68 4.59 2.11
N ASP A 435 19.43 3.68 3.06
CA ASP A 435 18.65 3.96 4.26
C ASP A 435 19.56 4.31 5.45
N GLU A 436 19.71 5.61 5.70
CA GLU A 436 20.51 6.15 6.81
C GLU A 436 19.81 6.03 8.18
N HIS A 437 18.49 5.71 8.18
CA HIS A 437 17.70 5.56 9.40
C HIS A 437 17.56 4.11 9.87
N LEU A 438 18.26 3.16 9.22
CA LEU A 438 18.25 1.78 9.69
C LEU A 438 18.84 1.68 11.10
N PRO A 439 18.17 0.95 12.01
CA PRO A 439 18.67 0.79 13.36
C PRO A 439 20.05 0.10 13.36
N GLN A 440 21.04 0.71 13.97
CA GLN A 440 22.37 0.11 14.16
C GLN A 440 22.32 -1.17 15.03
N ASN A 441 21.32 -1.28 15.90
CA ASN A 441 21.10 -2.46 16.74
C ASN A 441 20.20 -3.48 16.04
N LYS A 442 20.80 -4.47 15.37
CA LYS A 442 20.11 -5.56 14.66
C LYS A 442 19.19 -6.43 15.55
N ASN A 443 19.31 -6.34 16.87
CA ASN A 443 18.50 -7.14 17.81
C ASN A 443 17.08 -6.55 18.04
N LYS A 444 16.80 -5.35 17.58
CA LYS A 444 15.48 -4.74 17.74
C LYS A 444 14.58 -5.15 16.56
N LYS A 445 13.66 -6.08 16.79
CA LYS A 445 12.66 -6.51 15.80
C LYS A 445 11.67 -5.35 15.50
N ILE A 446 12.02 -4.48 14.55
CA ILE A 446 11.17 -3.36 14.09
C ILE A 446 10.48 -3.70 12.79
N PHE A 447 11.16 -4.42 11.91
CA PHE A 447 10.67 -4.79 10.58
C PHE A 447 10.48 -6.30 10.45
N SER A 448 9.65 -6.72 9.50
CA SER A 448 9.55 -8.11 9.08
C SER A 448 10.76 -8.52 8.25
N GLN A 449 10.99 -9.82 8.12
CA GLN A 449 11.98 -10.39 7.21
C GLN A 449 11.77 -9.89 5.78
N SER A 450 12.88 -9.85 4.99
CA SER A 450 12.87 -9.28 3.64
C SER A 450 12.22 -10.18 2.60
N ILE A 451 12.17 -11.49 2.88
CA ILE A 451 11.72 -12.51 1.94
C ILE A 451 10.43 -13.17 2.40
#